data_a78e9f76b78e3c573afe69203faf7a23
#
_entry.id   a78e9f76b78e3c573afe69203faf7a23
#
_cell.length_a   1.000
_cell.length_b   1.000
_cell.length_c   1.000
_cell.angle_alpha   90.00
_cell.angle_beta   90.00
_cell.angle_gamma   90.00
#
_symmetry.space_group_name_H-M   'P 1'
#
loop_
_entity.id
_entity.type
_entity.pdbx_description
1 polymer ?
#
loop_
_entity_poly.entity_id
_entity_poly.type
_entity_poly.pdbx_seq_one_letter_code
_entity_poly.pdbx_strand_id
1 'polypeptide(L)'
;MKNFLFVLLIIVFQLNLSAQTNKPILHGKHWIAITGKPLGATSGAMIFSKGGNAVDAACAMVASTATMWDVLGWGGETQALIYHPKLKKVIGINALGVAPSGATPEYYREKGFSIPPRFGPLAAVTPGTPAGIMVMLAEYGTMSLQEILAPA
;
A
#
# COMPACT_ATOMS: atom_id res chain seq x y z
N MET A 1 2.66 -56.06 11.64
CA MET A 1 1.92 -55.28 10.62
C MET A 1 1.40 -53.94 11.13
N LYS A 2 0.71 -53.85 12.26
CA LYS A 2 0.18 -52.57 12.83
C LYS A 2 1.30 -51.53 13.03
N ASN A 3 2.44 -51.85 13.59
CA ASN A 3 3.54 -50.91 13.84
C ASN A 3 4.23 -50.44 12.56
N PHE A 4 4.26 -51.28 11.54
CA PHE A 4 4.82 -50.90 10.23
C PHE A 4 3.94 -49.91 9.51
N LEU A 5 2.62 -50.08 9.61
CA LEU A 5 1.64 -49.12 9.04
C LEU A 5 1.72 -47.74 9.72
N PHE A 6 1.95 -47.73 11.04
CA PHE A 6 2.05 -46.53 11.84
C PHE A 6 3.34 -45.72 11.48
N VAL A 7 4.47 -46.42 11.30
CA VAL A 7 5.74 -45.83 10.86
C VAL A 7 5.62 -45.28 9.45
N LEU A 8 4.95 -46.00 8.54
CA LEU A 8 4.70 -45.51 7.18
C LEU A 8 3.82 -44.24 7.16
N LEU A 9 2.81 -44.19 8.03
CA LEU A 9 1.95 -43.00 8.17
C LEU A 9 2.73 -41.80 8.67
N ILE A 10 3.65 -41.98 9.62
CA ILE A 10 4.50 -40.89 10.14
C ILE A 10 5.48 -40.39 9.04
N ILE A 11 6.04 -41.28 8.24
CA ILE A 11 6.95 -40.93 7.13
C ILE A 11 6.18 -40.12 6.07
N VAL A 12 4.96 -40.51 5.73
CA VAL A 12 4.11 -39.79 4.77
C VAL A 12 3.72 -38.39 5.29
N PHE A 13 3.50 -38.26 6.59
CA PHE A 13 3.20 -36.97 7.22
C PHE A 13 4.39 -36.02 7.32
N GLN A 14 5.62 -36.54 7.19
CA GLN A 14 6.86 -35.76 7.15
C GLN A 14 7.19 -35.21 5.74
N LEU A 15 6.41 -35.57 4.74
CA LEU A 15 6.49 -34.88 3.43
C LEU A 15 5.92 -33.48 3.62
N ASN A 16 6.78 -32.58 4.11
CA ASN A 16 6.49 -31.13 4.12
C ASN A 16 6.23 -30.70 2.69
N LEU A 17 4.99 -30.63 2.31
CA LEU A 17 4.55 -29.95 1.11
C LEU A 17 4.82 -28.45 1.31
N SER A 18 6.03 -28.03 1.05
CA SER A 18 6.35 -26.62 0.90
C SER A 18 5.63 -26.13 -0.35
N ALA A 19 4.38 -25.76 -0.20
CA ALA A 19 3.66 -25.02 -1.22
C ALA A 19 4.24 -23.61 -1.30
N GLN A 20 5.43 -23.49 -1.88
CA GLN A 20 5.95 -22.21 -2.31
C GLN A 20 5.12 -21.78 -3.52
N THR A 21 4.22 -20.83 -3.30
CA THR A 21 3.59 -20.11 -4.41
C THR A 21 4.67 -19.28 -5.10
N ASN A 22 5.32 -19.85 -6.11
CA ASN A 22 6.15 -19.08 -7.00
C ASN A 22 5.23 -18.12 -7.77
N LYS A 23 5.29 -16.84 -7.40
CA LYS A 23 4.60 -15.81 -8.18
C LYS A 23 5.26 -15.75 -9.56
N PRO A 24 4.49 -15.81 -10.65
CA PRO A 24 5.06 -15.75 -11.98
C PRO A 24 5.76 -14.40 -12.20
N ILE A 25 6.86 -14.42 -12.95
CA ILE A 25 7.49 -13.20 -13.44
C ILE A 25 6.53 -12.56 -14.44
N LEU A 26 6.13 -11.32 -14.16
CA LEU A 26 5.23 -10.57 -15.03
C LEU A 26 6.03 -9.65 -15.94
N HIS A 27 5.71 -9.69 -17.22
CA HIS A 27 6.27 -8.81 -18.24
C HIS A 27 5.14 -7.96 -18.84
N GLY A 28 5.24 -6.64 -18.72
CA GLY A 28 4.31 -5.71 -19.36
C GLY A 28 4.96 -5.07 -20.58
N LYS A 29 4.25 -5.01 -21.72
CA LYS A 29 4.70 -4.30 -22.91
C LYS A 29 4.45 -2.78 -22.80
N HIS A 30 3.34 -2.38 -22.21
CA HIS A 30 2.90 -0.99 -22.15
C HIS A 30 2.84 -0.46 -20.73
N TRP A 31 2.39 -1.27 -19.78
CA TRP A 31 2.28 -0.92 -18.37
C TRP A 31 2.30 -2.17 -17.48
N ILE A 32 2.59 -1.97 -16.22
CA ILE A 32 2.47 -2.99 -15.17
C ILE A 32 1.83 -2.31 -13.95
N ALA A 33 0.85 -2.99 -13.33
CA ALA A 33 0.27 -2.61 -12.06
C ALA A 33 0.54 -3.71 -11.03
N ILE A 34 1.31 -3.39 -9.99
CA ILE A 34 1.72 -4.37 -8.97
C ILE A 34 1.44 -3.80 -7.58
N THR A 35 0.76 -4.58 -6.77
CA THR A 35 0.61 -4.33 -5.33
C THR A 35 0.57 -5.66 -4.58
N GLY A 36 0.77 -5.61 -3.26
CA GLY A 36 0.59 -6.76 -2.37
C GLY A 36 -0.86 -7.27 -2.27
N LYS A 37 -1.83 -6.52 -2.79
CA LYS A 37 -3.27 -6.86 -2.82
C LYS A 37 -3.75 -6.97 -4.27
N PRO A 38 -4.14 -8.15 -4.74
CA PRO A 38 -4.50 -8.36 -6.16
C PRO A 38 -5.61 -7.44 -6.66
N LEU A 39 -6.65 -7.18 -5.85
CA LEU A 39 -7.73 -6.25 -6.23
C LEU A 39 -7.23 -4.81 -6.35
N GLY A 40 -6.24 -4.40 -5.55
CA GLY A 40 -5.58 -3.11 -5.72
C GLY A 40 -4.87 -3.00 -7.06
N ALA A 41 -4.17 -4.05 -7.51
CA ALA A 41 -3.56 -4.08 -8.84
C ALA A 41 -4.61 -4.03 -9.95
N THR A 42 -5.77 -4.67 -9.73
CA THR A 42 -6.89 -4.63 -10.68
C THR A 42 -7.41 -3.20 -10.86
N SER A 43 -7.56 -2.41 -9.79
CA SER A 43 -7.98 -1.01 -9.91
C SER A 43 -7.01 -0.19 -10.77
N GLY A 44 -5.70 -0.38 -10.59
CA GLY A 44 -4.69 0.26 -11.44
C GLY A 44 -4.79 -0.16 -12.91
N ALA A 45 -5.02 -1.46 -13.18
CA ALA A 45 -5.22 -1.98 -14.53
C ALA A 45 -6.49 -1.37 -15.19
N MET A 46 -7.56 -1.19 -14.43
CA MET A 46 -8.79 -0.53 -14.91
C MET A 46 -8.54 0.93 -15.30
N ILE A 47 -7.72 1.64 -14.55
CA ILE A 47 -7.33 3.03 -14.87
C ILE A 47 -6.51 3.05 -16.17
N PHE A 48 -5.52 2.18 -16.32
CA PHE A 48 -4.75 2.08 -17.57
C PHE A 48 -5.63 1.76 -18.78
N SER A 49 -6.61 0.87 -18.62
CA SER A 49 -7.55 0.52 -19.70
C SER A 49 -8.44 1.68 -20.14
N LYS A 50 -8.65 2.67 -19.26
CA LYS A 50 -9.39 3.91 -19.54
C LYS A 50 -8.49 5.04 -20.06
N GLY A 51 -7.19 4.79 -20.26
CA GLY A 51 -6.25 5.77 -20.78
C GLY A 51 -5.57 6.65 -19.72
N GLY A 52 -5.75 6.36 -18.44
CA GLY A 52 -5.04 7.02 -17.36
C GLY A 52 -3.53 6.74 -17.40
N ASN A 53 -2.74 7.63 -16.84
CA ASN A 53 -1.29 7.48 -16.75
C ASN A 53 -0.87 6.66 -15.50
N ALA A 54 0.43 6.50 -15.31
CA ALA A 54 0.97 5.72 -14.19
C ALA A 54 0.63 6.34 -12.81
N VAL A 55 0.51 7.66 -12.73
CA VAL A 55 0.14 8.35 -11.48
C VAL A 55 -1.33 8.13 -11.16
N ASP A 56 -2.21 8.25 -12.16
CA ASP A 56 -3.65 7.95 -12.00
C ASP A 56 -3.84 6.50 -11.50
N ALA A 57 -3.16 5.54 -12.13
CA ALA A 57 -3.22 4.14 -11.74
C ALA A 57 -2.68 3.91 -10.33
N ALA A 58 -1.56 4.53 -9.96
CA ALA A 58 -0.98 4.42 -8.63
C ALA A 58 -1.92 4.99 -7.55
N CYS A 59 -2.54 6.14 -7.80
CA CYS A 59 -3.51 6.74 -6.89
C CYS A 59 -4.73 5.84 -6.66
N ALA A 60 -5.27 5.22 -7.73
CA ALA A 60 -6.35 4.25 -7.62
C ALA A 60 -5.94 3.01 -6.82
N MET A 61 -4.72 2.51 -7.04
CA MET A 61 -4.19 1.36 -6.30
C MET A 61 -4.01 1.68 -4.80
N VAL A 62 -3.51 2.86 -4.45
CA VAL A 62 -3.38 3.31 -3.06
C VAL A 62 -4.76 3.41 -2.40
N ALA A 63 -5.72 4.05 -3.06
CA ALA A 63 -7.09 4.16 -2.56
C ALA A 63 -7.73 2.79 -2.31
N SER A 64 -7.64 1.87 -3.28
CA SER A 64 -8.15 0.49 -3.15
C SER A 64 -7.45 -0.27 -2.02
N THR A 65 -6.14 -0.12 -1.88
CA THR A 65 -5.38 -0.81 -0.84
C THR A 65 -5.78 -0.33 0.55
N ALA A 66 -6.11 0.94 0.71
CA ALA A 66 -6.58 1.50 1.97
C ALA A 66 -7.90 0.86 2.47
N THR A 67 -8.71 0.29 1.58
CA THR A 67 -9.93 -0.44 1.94
C THR A 67 -9.71 -1.93 2.23
N MET A 68 -8.53 -2.46 1.91
CA MET A 68 -8.22 -3.90 1.98
C MET A 68 -7.24 -4.27 3.10
N TRP A 69 -6.68 -3.30 3.78
CA TRP A 69 -5.64 -3.54 4.77
C TRP A 69 -5.88 -2.70 6.02
N ASP A 70 -5.83 -3.35 7.16
CA ASP A 70 -6.03 -2.75 8.47
C ASP A 70 -4.89 -1.82 8.94
N VAL A 71 -3.69 -1.96 8.35
CA VAL A 71 -2.51 -1.15 8.67
C VAL A 71 -2.36 0.07 7.75
N LEU A 72 -2.78 -0.06 6.49
CA LEU A 72 -2.74 1.01 5.49
C LEU A 72 -4.13 1.62 5.35
N GLY A 73 -4.36 2.70 6.07
CA GLY A 73 -5.64 3.38 6.04
C GLY A 73 -5.60 4.71 5.27
N TRP A 74 -6.76 5.23 4.97
CA TRP A 74 -6.93 6.57 4.42
C TRP A 74 -6.34 7.65 5.34
N GLY A 75 -6.35 7.40 6.66
CA GLY A 75 -5.70 8.22 7.67
C GLY A 75 -4.18 8.03 7.80
N GLY A 76 -3.57 7.22 6.95
CA GLY A 76 -2.16 6.89 7.00
C GLY A 76 -1.25 7.84 6.23
N GLU A 77 -0.12 7.29 5.85
CA GLU A 77 0.99 7.99 5.19
C GLU A 77 1.19 7.46 3.79
N THR A 78 1.65 8.31 2.89
CA THR A 78 2.02 7.92 1.53
C THR A 78 3.34 8.55 1.13
N GLN A 79 4.22 7.74 0.56
CA GLN A 79 5.43 8.18 -0.10
C GLN A 79 5.43 7.66 -1.53
N ALA A 80 5.85 8.48 -2.47
CA ALA A 80 5.93 8.07 -3.87
C ALA A 80 7.20 8.61 -4.55
N LEU A 81 7.67 7.84 -5.52
CA LEU A 81 8.70 8.27 -6.47
C LEU A 81 8.09 8.22 -7.87
N ILE A 82 8.09 9.36 -8.54
CA ILE A 82 7.52 9.55 -9.88
C ILE A 82 8.64 9.88 -10.85
N TYR A 83 8.92 9.01 -11.81
CA TYR A 83 9.79 9.37 -12.91
C TYR A 83 9.03 10.25 -13.91
N HIS A 84 9.47 11.49 -14.06
CA HIS A 84 8.88 12.45 -15.00
C HIS A 84 9.68 12.47 -16.31
N PRO A 85 9.15 11.88 -17.42
CA PRO A 85 9.95 11.66 -18.64
C PRO A 85 10.37 12.94 -19.34
N LYS A 86 9.54 13.99 -19.34
CA LYS A 86 9.88 15.28 -19.97
C LYS A 86 11.00 16.00 -19.21
N LEU A 87 11.01 15.94 -17.90
CA LEU A 87 12.04 16.54 -17.05
C LEU A 87 13.26 15.64 -16.87
N LYS A 88 13.15 14.35 -17.24
CA LYS A 88 14.17 13.31 -17.02
C LYS A 88 14.63 13.25 -15.56
N LYS A 89 13.69 13.42 -14.63
CA LYS A 89 13.95 13.47 -13.19
C LYS A 89 13.02 12.53 -12.44
N VAL A 90 13.50 12.03 -11.32
CA VAL A 90 12.66 11.39 -10.29
C VAL A 90 12.19 12.47 -9.33
N ILE A 91 10.89 12.51 -9.08
CA ILE A 91 10.23 13.44 -8.17
C ILE A 91 9.79 12.63 -6.96
N GLY A 92 10.19 13.08 -5.77
CA GLY A 92 9.75 12.50 -4.50
C GLY A 92 8.48 13.20 -4.00
N ILE A 93 7.49 12.44 -3.64
CA ILE A 93 6.30 12.91 -2.90
C ILE A 93 6.45 12.42 -1.46
N ASN A 94 6.43 13.34 -0.52
CA ASN A 94 6.39 13.04 0.90
C ASN A 94 5.05 13.49 1.46
N ALA A 95 4.13 12.57 1.55
CA ALA A 95 2.83 12.74 2.18
C ALA A 95 2.76 11.96 3.51
N LEU A 96 3.81 12.08 4.31
CA LEU A 96 3.78 11.69 5.72
C LEU A 96 2.91 12.68 6.47
N GLY A 97 2.06 12.18 7.34
CA GLY A 97 1.30 13.03 8.25
C GLY A 97 2.23 13.73 9.22
N VAL A 98 1.94 14.98 9.53
CA VAL A 98 2.64 15.70 10.61
C VAL A 98 2.01 15.38 11.96
N ALA A 99 2.80 15.50 13.02
CA ALA A 99 2.26 15.42 14.37
C ALA A 99 1.25 16.55 14.59
N PRO A 100 0.10 16.30 15.23
CA PRO A 100 -0.82 17.36 15.64
C PRO A 100 -0.08 18.39 16.52
N SER A 101 -0.45 19.67 16.42
CA SER A 101 0.24 20.76 17.14
C SER A 101 0.27 20.58 18.67
N GLY A 102 -0.71 19.88 19.24
CA GLY A 102 -0.74 19.53 20.65
C GLY A 102 0.08 18.30 21.05
N ALA A 103 0.64 17.56 20.10
CA ALA A 103 1.43 16.34 20.35
C ALA A 103 2.89 16.69 20.67
N THR A 104 3.10 17.46 21.75
CA THR A 104 4.43 17.88 22.18
C THR A 104 5.10 16.82 23.07
N PRO A 105 6.43 16.83 23.20
CA PRO A 105 7.12 15.94 24.14
C PRO A 105 6.63 16.09 25.58
N GLU A 106 6.29 17.31 26.01
CA GLU A 106 5.76 17.61 27.36
C GLU A 106 4.40 16.91 27.55
N TYR A 107 3.49 17.03 26.58
CA TYR A 107 2.18 16.38 26.61
C TYR A 107 2.29 14.86 26.80
N TYR A 108 3.23 14.21 26.11
CA TYR A 108 3.42 12.76 26.27
C TYR A 108 4.05 12.41 27.62
N ARG A 109 5.01 13.20 28.12
CA ARG A 109 5.63 12.99 29.45
C ARG A 109 4.60 13.12 30.55
N GLU A 110 3.73 14.13 30.52
CA GLU A 110 2.63 14.32 31.48
C GLU A 110 1.68 13.12 31.53
N LYS A 111 1.51 12.41 30.39
CA LYS A 111 0.73 11.18 30.29
C LYS A 111 1.52 9.90 30.64
N GLY A 112 2.77 10.04 31.09
CA GLY A 112 3.63 8.92 31.49
C GLY A 112 4.33 8.22 30.32
N PHE A 113 4.38 8.84 29.14
CA PHE A 113 5.07 8.28 27.98
C PHE A 113 6.39 8.99 27.73
N SER A 114 7.48 8.23 27.54
CA SER A 114 8.79 8.77 27.12
C SER A 114 8.85 9.05 25.61
N ILE A 115 8.07 8.30 24.83
CA ILE A 115 7.87 8.42 23.38
C ILE A 115 6.38 8.22 23.10
N PRO A 116 5.83 8.69 21.96
CA PRO A 116 4.46 8.40 21.58
C PRO A 116 4.17 6.89 21.59
N PRO A 117 2.99 6.44 22.04
CA PRO A 117 2.64 5.04 22.05
C PRO A 117 2.55 4.49 20.64
N ARG A 118 2.77 3.17 20.48
CA ARG A 118 2.76 2.53 19.15
C ARG A 118 1.35 2.38 18.56
N PHE A 119 0.31 2.42 19.40
CA PHE A 119 -1.07 2.16 19.02
C PHE A 119 -2.03 3.09 19.75
N GLY A 120 -3.23 3.22 19.22
CA GLY A 120 -4.32 4.00 19.80
C GLY A 120 -4.32 5.47 19.38
N PRO A 121 -5.27 6.26 19.90
CA PRO A 121 -5.48 7.64 19.46
C PRO A 121 -4.27 8.56 19.64
N LEU A 122 -3.43 8.29 20.64
CA LEU A 122 -2.23 9.08 20.92
C LEU A 122 -1.05 8.77 19.98
N ALA A 123 -1.18 7.73 19.13
CA ALA A 123 -0.22 7.41 18.08
C ALA A 123 -0.58 8.05 16.74
N ALA A 124 -1.78 8.62 16.62
CA ALA A 124 -2.31 9.12 15.35
C ALA A 124 -1.55 10.39 14.89
N VAL A 125 -1.22 10.40 13.61
CA VAL A 125 -0.70 11.58 12.91
C VAL A 125 -1.83 12.23 12.10
N THR A 126 -1.61 13.44 11.62
CA THR A 126 -2.52 14.06 10.64
C THR A 126 -2.51 13.23 9.35
N PRO A 127 -3.66 12.85 8.78
CA PRO A 127 -3.73 12.03 7.58
C PRO A 127 -2.97 12.65 6.40
N GLY A 128 -1.94 11.96 5.92
CA GLY A 128 -1.14 12.40 4.79
C GLY A 128 -1.59 11.82 3.46
N THR A 129 -2.09 10.58 3.44
CA THR A 129 -2.48 9.87 2.21
C THR A 129 -3.48 10.64 1.33
N PRO A 130 -4.58 11.21 1.84
CA PRO A 130 -5.52 11.97 1.01
C PRO A 130 -4.85 13.16 0.32
N ALA A 131 -4.07 13.94 1.07
CA ALA A 131 -3.33 15.08 0.53
C ALA A 131 -2.31 14.64 -0.53
N GLY A 132 -1.58 13.54 -0.27
CA GLY A 132 -0.64 12.97 -1.24
C GLY A 132 -1.29 12.58 -2.55
N ILE A 133 -2.43 11.90 -2.50
CA ILE A 133 -3.21 11.54 -3.69
C ILE A 133 -3.64 12.80 -4.44
N MET A 134 -4.19 13.79 -3.75
CA MET A 134 -4.64 15.04 -4.36
C MET A 134 -3.50 15.78 -5.06
N VAL A 135 -2.34 15.90 -4.42
CA VAL A 135 -1.15 16.54 -5.00
C VAL A 135 -0.64 15.75 -6.21
N MET A 136 -0.51 14.42 -6.10
CA MET A 136 -0.07 13.59 -7.21
C MET A 136 -1.00 13.72 -8.42
N LEU A 137 -2.30 13.72 -8.23
CA LEU A 137 -3.27 13.89 -9.31
C LEU A 137 -3.22 15.30 -9.91
N ALA A 138 -3.18 16.33 -9.08
CA ALA A 138 -3.17 17.72 -9.55
C ALA A 138 -1.92 18.06 -10.38
N GLU A 139 -0.75 17.54 -9.99
CA GLU A 139 0.51 17.88 -10.62
C GLU A 139 0.91 16.93 -11.76
N TYR A 140 0.52 15.66 -11.67
CA TYR A 140 1.04 14.61 -12.56
C TYR A 140 -0.05 13.68 -13.12
N GLY A 141 -1.29 13.75 -12.62
CA GLY A 141 -2.42 12.98 -13.11
C GLY A 141 -3.02 13.54 -14.39
N THR A 142 -3.88 12.75 -15.02
CA THR A 142 -4.66 13.11 -16.21
C THR A 142 -6.15 12.86 -16.03
N MET A 143 -6.53 12.19 -14.95
CA MET A 143 -7.91 11.84 -14.61
C MET A 143 -8.36 12.56 -13.34
N SER A 144 -9.67 12.72 -13.19
CA SER A 144 -10.27 13.30 -11.98
C SER A 144 -10.21 12.34 -10.79
N LEU A 145 -10.29 12.90 -9.58
CA LEU A 145 -10.38 12.10 -8.35
C LEU A 145 -11.55 11.12 -8.39
N GLN A 146 -12.70 11.55 -8.92
CA GLN A 146 -13.88 10.69 -9.06
C GLN A 146 -13.61 9.47 -9.95
N GLU A 147 -12.92 9.67 -11.06
CA GLU A 147 -12.61 8.58 -12.01
C GLU A 147 -11.64 7.57 -11.40
N ILE A 148 -10.62 8.04 -10.67
CA ILE A 148 -9.62 7.15 -10.07
C ILE A 148 -10.16 6.42 -8.83
N LEU A 149 -11.12 6.98 -8.12
CA LEU A 149 -11.76 6.33 -6.98
C LEU A 149 -12.88 5.35 -7.39
N ALA A 150 -13.41 5.46 -8.60
CA ALA A 150 -14.50 4.61 -9.07
C ALA A 150 -14.20 3.10 -9.02
N PRO A 151 -12.98 2.61 -9.33
CA PRO A 151 -12.63 1.20 -9.19
C PRO A 151 -12.15 0.82 -7.77
N ALA A 152 -12.02 1.76 -6.86
CA ALA A 152 -11.57 1.52 -5.48
C ALA A 152 -12.74 1.26 -4.55
#